data_d6391005e48bb38def5dda10ac3f12e9
#
_entry.id   d6391005e48bb38def5dda10ac3f12e9
#
_cell.length_a   1.000
_cell.length_b   1.000
_cell.length_c   1.000
_cell.angle_alpha   90.00
_cell.angle_beta   90.00
_cell.angle_gamma   90.00
#
_symmetry.space_group_name_H-M   'P 1'
#
loop_
_entity.id
_entity.type
_entity.pdbx_description
1 polymer ?
#
loop_
_entity_poly.entity_id
_entity_poly.type
_entity_poly.pdbx_seq_one_letter_code
_entity_poly.pdbx_strand_id
1 'polypeptide(L)'
;IKRGLTLQTWSVTEGLRAPGASSSTAAEADSRDAEQALRLVKADPQPTLYVFCDLHPYLEDNPKLVRLLKDVAIAEGAHRPTLVLVSHALKLPAEVQRHAARFSLSLPGEDELLAIVRDEATRWSERNRNQRVRTDNRTLQQVVKNLRGMSRTEARVLARHLICDDGAITQEDLPALNKAKFQLLDMDAVMSFEQDTARFSEVGGLGQLKRWLADRQSAFIDAKGTDSPKGILLVGVQGGGKSLAARAVAGLWGLPLMRLDFASLYNKFFGETERNLREALQLAEQMSPCVLWMDEIEKGLATGDNDGGVSQRVLGTLLTWMAERKAPVFLVATANQISHLPPELIRKGRFDEMFFVDLPSLEVRGDIFRIHLARRELDPASFDLPALAQASAGFSGAEIEQAVVSALYAAQARQMAVEQTLLMHELQVTAPLSVVMAEELEELRAWAKDRA
;
A
#
# COMPACT_ATOMS: atom_id res chain seq x y z
N ILE A 1 -31.35 1.14 -25.37
CA ILE A 1 -31.26 1.04 -26.84
C ILE A 1 -31.98 -0.25 -27.35
N LYS A 2 -31.72 -1.44 -26.78
CA LYS A 2 -32.44 -2.68 -27.19
C LYS A 2 -33.94 -2.71 -26.85
N ARG A 3 -34.47 -1.78 -26.04
CA ARG A 3 -35.88 -1.68 -25.62
C ARG A 3 -36.60 -0.49 -26.22
N GLY A 4 -36.07 0.18 -27.26
CA GLY A 4 -36.71 1.34 -27.88
C GLY A 4 -36.72 2.62 -27.03
N LEU A 5 -35.90 2.69 -25.95
CA LEU A 5 -35.75 3.87 -25.13
C LEU A 5 -34.81 4.88 -25.80
N THR A 6 -35.17 6.16 -25.77
CA THR A 6 -34.25 7.24 -26.13
C THR A 6 -33.21 7.39 -25.03
N LEU A 7 -31.97 7.69 -25.37
CA LEU A 7 -30.90 7.94 -24.41
C LEU A 7 -30.49 9.41 -24.43
N GLN A 8 -30.41 10.04 -23.27
CA GLN A 8 -29.84 11.37 -23.09
C GLN A 8 -28.80 11.34 -21.96
N THR A 9 -27.72 12.08 -22.15
CA THR A 9 -26.68 12.25 -21.13
C THR A 9 -26.68 13.70 -20.66
N TRP A 10 -26.40 13.89 -19.36
CA TRP A 10 -26.23 15.20 -18.77
C TRP A 10 -24.88 15.33 -18.11
N SER A 11 -24.26 16.47 -18.32
CA SER A 11 -23.13 16.96 -17.52
C SER A 11 -23.26 18.47 -17.34
N VAL A 12 -22.63 19.03 -16.31
CA VAL A 12 -22.65 20.48 -16.06
C VAL A 12 -22.04 21.29 -17.22
N THR A 13 -21.13 20.71 -17.98
CA THR A 13 -20.45 21.38 -19.09
C THR A 13 -21.28 21.37 -20.38
N GLU A 14 -22.06 20.33 -20.61
CA GLU A 14 -22.75 20.11 -21.88
C GLU A 14 -24.28 20.24 -21.81
N GLY A 15 -24.87 20.10 -20.60
CA GLY A 15 -26.33 20.00 -20.43
C GLY A 15 -26.89 18.65 -20.88
N LEU A 16 -28.20 18.57 -21.14
CA LEU A 16 -28.88 17.38 -21.65
C LEU A 16 -28.63 17.22 -23.15
N ARG A 17 -28.02 16.12 -23.55
CA ARG A 17 -27.65 15.82 -24.94
C ARG A 17 -27.97 14.38 -25.34
N ALA A 18 -28.31 14.19 -26.61
CA ALA A 18 -28.31 12.86 -27.21
C ALA A 18 -26.86 12.41 -27.48
N PRO A 19 -26.47 11.15 -27.22
CA PRO A 19 -25.13 10.66 -27.51
C PRO A 19 -24.77 10.85 -28.99
N GLY A 20 -23.60 11.47 -29.23
CA GLY A 20 -23.10 11.72 -30.59
C GLY A 20 -23.62 12.98 -31.28
N ALA A 21 -24.42 13.82 -30.62
CA ALA A 21 -24.81 15.12 -31.17
C ALA A 21 -23.61 16.09 -31.24
N SER A 22 -23.35 16.65 -32.40
CA SER A 22 -22.18 17.50 -32.68
C SER A 22 -22.40 19.01 -32.55
N SER A 23 -23.64 19.45 -32.34
CA SER A 23 -23.99 20.86 -32.17
C SER A 23 -24.82 21.12 -30.93
N SER A 24 -24.50 22.17 -30.17
CA SER A 24 -25.32 22.59 -29.03
C SER A 24 -26.50 23.45 -29.51
N THR A 25 -27.70 23.09 -29.06
CA THR A 25 -28.91 23.94 -29.24
C THR A 25 -29.05 24.90 -28.06
N ALA A 26 -29.83 25.97 -28.21
CA ALA A 26 -30.11 26.92 -27.11
C ALA A 26 -30.77 26.23 -25.90
N ALA A 27 -31.59 25.19 -26.12
CA ALA A 27 -32.22 24.42 -25.06
C ALA A 27 -31.20 23.54 -24.29
N GLU A 28 -30.12 23.08 -24.93
CA GLU A 28 -29.05 22.33 -24.28
C GLU A 28 -28.21 23.26 -23.38
N ALA A 29 -28.00 24.50 -23.79
CA ALA A 29 -27.28 25.51 -22.99
C ALA A 29 -28.05 25.86 -21.67
N ASP A 30 -29.35 25.93 -21.73
CA ASP A 30 -30.22 26.20 -20.57
C ASP A 30 -30.31 25.02 -19.60
N SER A 31 -30.08 23.79 -20.11
CA SER A 31 -30.09 22.55 -19.30
C SER A 31 -28.78 22.23 -18.57
N ARG A 32 -27.74 23.09 -18.61
CA ARG A 32 -26.50 22.93 -17.84
C ARG A 32 -26.73 23.04 -16.34
N ASP A 33 -27.71 23.88 -15.94
CA ASP A 33 -28.13 23.91 -14.55
C ASP A 33 -28.84 22.61 -14.15
N ALA A 34 -28.39 22.00 -13.04
CA ALA A 34 -28.89 20.71 -12.58
C ALA A 34 -30.38 20.72 -12.21
N GLU A 35 -30.89 21.86 -11.65
CA GLU A 35 -32.28 22.01 -11.31
C GLU A 35 -33.15 22.11 -12.56
N GLN A 36 -32.70 22.87 -13.55
CA GLN A 36 -33.39 23.03 -14.82
C GLN A 36 -33.38 21.69 -15.62
N ALA A 37 -32.28 20.99 -15.62
CA ALA A 37 -32.19 19.66 -16.24
C ALA A 37 -33.20 18.69 -15.65
N LEU A 38 -33.29 18.58 -14.32
CA LEU A 38 -34.27 17.70 -13.68
C LEU A 38 -35.73 18.14 -13.89
N ARG A 39 -36.00 19.42 -14.06
CA ARG A 39 -37.34 19.94 -14.45
C ARG A 39 -37.71 19.49 -15.86
N LEU A 40 -36.75 19.55 -16.81
CA LEU A 40 -36.97 19.10 -18.18
C LEU A 40 -37.21 17.58 -18.20
N VAL A 41 -36.42 16.81 -17.46
CA VAL A 41 -36.62 15.34 -17.31
C VAL A 41 -38.01 15.02 -16.75
N LYS A 42 -38.47 15.77 -15.73
CA LYS A 42 -39.79 15.57 -15.13
C LYS A 42 -40.94 15.88 -16.11
N ALA A 43 -40.70 16.82 -17.03
CA ALA A 43 -41.71 17.28 -18.01
C ALA A 43 -41.69 16.43 -19.29
N ASP A 44 -40.71 15.60 -19.53
CA ASP A 44 -40.63 14.78 -20.76
C ASP A 44 -41.70 13.68 -20.77
N PRO A 45 -42.58 13.66 -21.76
CA PRO A 45 -43.61 12.62 -21.89
C PRO A 45 -43.09 11.34 -22.51
N GLN A 46 -41.83 11.29 -22.98
CA GLN A 46 -41.27 10.13 -23.67
C GLN A 46 -40.55 9.16 -22.74
N PRO A 47 -40.53 7.86 -23.04
CA PRO A 47 -39.79 6.87 -22.29
C PRO A 47 -38.31 7.01 -22.57
N THR A 48 -37.66 7.92 -21.84
CA THR A 48 -36.24 8.30 -22.02
C THR A 48 -35.41 7.79 -20.85
N LEU A 49 -34.23 7.28 -21.17
CA LEU A 49 -33.19 6.95 -20.21
C LEU A 49 -32.22 8.15 -20.09
N TYR A 50 -32.16 8.72 -18.91
CA TYR A 50 -31.28 9.84 -18.60
C TYR A 50 -30.06 9.39 -17.80
N VAL A 51 -28.87 9.71 -18.27
CA VAL A 51 -27.60 9.44 -17.56
C VAL A 51 -27.01 10.74 -17.10
N PHE A 52 -27.03 10.97 -15.79
CA PHE A 52 -26.45 12.14 -15.15
C PHE A 52 -25.04 11.83 -14.67
N CYS A 53 -24.04 12.50 -15.23
CA CYS A 53 -22.64 12.40 -14.82
C CYS A 53 -22.34 13.46 -13.75
N ASP A 54 -21.76 12.99 -12.62
CA ASP A 54 -21.27 13.84 -11.53
C ASP A 54 -22.31 14.83 -10.96
N LEU A 55 -23.54 14.36 -10.75
CA LEU A 55 -24.60 15.15 -10.10
C LEU A 55 -24.36 15.33 -8.59
N HIS A 56 -23.51 14.50 -7.96
CA HIS A 56 -23.35 14.42 -6.51
C HIS A 56 -22.94 15.73 -5.84
N PRO A 57 -22.07 16.63 -6.39
CA PRO A 57 -21.71 17.88 -5.73
C PRO A 57 -22.88 18.85 -5.60
N TYR A 58 -23.89 18.72 -6.47
CA TYR A 58 -25.07 19.60 -6.49
C TYR A 58 -26.17 19.13 -5.56
N LEU A 59 -26.07 17.91 -4.99
CA LEU A 59 -27.04 17.36 -4.05
C LEU A 59 -26.77 17.77 -2.61
N GLU A 60 -25.54 18.17 -2.27
CA GLU A 60 -25.17 18.65 -0.95
C GLU A 60 -25.81 20.03 -0.72
N ASP A 61 -26.46 20.22 0.43
CA ASP A 61 -27.11 21.47 0.86
C ASP A 61 -28.13 22.06 -0.13
N ASN A 62 -28.68 21.27 -1.05
CA ASN A 62 -29.68 21.70 -2.01
C ASN A 62 -31.01 20.94 -1.88
N PRO A 63 -31.90 21.33 -0.94
CA PRO A 63 -33.17 20.64 -0.71
C PRO A 63 -34.11 20.65 -1.92
N LYS A 64 -34.05 21.67 -2.78
CA LYS A 64 -34.84 21.74 -4.01
C LYS A 64 -34.48 20.68 -5.02
N LEU A 65 -33.18 20.51 -5.25
CA LEU A 65 -32.66 19.51 -6.18
C LEU A 65 -32.96 18.09 -5.68
N VAL A 66 -32.79 17.85 -4.37
CA VAL A 66 -33.14 16.58 -3.73
C VAL A 66 -34.63 16.28 -3.90
N ARG A 67 -35.48 17.28 -3.73
CA ARG A 67 -36.94 17.15 -3.91
C ARG A 67 -37.31 16.85 -5.36
N LEU A 68 -36.71 17.52 -6.33
CA LEU A 68 -36.94 17.27 -7.75
C LEU A 68 -36.49 15.86 -8.14
N LEU A 69 -35.33 15.45 -7.65
CA LEU A 69 -34.81 14.08 -7.88
C LEU A 69 -35.77 13.03 -7.33
N LYS A 70 -36.32 13.25 -6.13
CA LYS A 70 -37.34 12.39 -5.55
C LYS A 70 -38.63 12.38 -6.37
N ASP A 71 -39.10 13.52 -6.83
CA ASP A 71 -40.30 13.63 -7.64
C ASP A 71 -40.18 12.83 -8.95
N VAL A 72 -39.00 12.88 -9.60
CA VAL A 72 -38.73 12.08 -10.79
C VAL A 72 -38.69 10.60 -10.44
N ALA A 73 -38.09 10.22 -9.31
CA ALA A 73 -37.96 8.82 -8.90
C ALA A 73 -39.30 8.17 -8.53
N ILE A 74 -40.25 8.94 -7.99
CA ILE A 74 -41.60 8.45 -7.60
C ILE A 74 -42.67 8.69 -8.65
N ALA A 75 -42.33 9.30 -9.81
CA ALA A 75 -43.28 9.55 -10.87
C ALA A 75 -43.95 8.26 -11.31
N GLU A 76 -45.32 8.29 -11.37
CA GLU A 76 -46.14 7.17 -11.83
C GLU A 76 -46.59 7.42 -13.24
N GLY A 77 -46.75 6.36 -14.03
CA GLY A 77 -47.27 6.45 -15.39
C GLY A 77 -46.58 5.50 -16.38
N ALA A 78 -47.17 5.34 -17.58
CA ALA A 78 -46.65 4.44 -18.60
C ALA A 78 -45.32 4.90 -19.22
N HIS A 79 -44.99 6.20 -19.11
CA HIS A 79 -43.84 6.84 -19.74
C HIS A 79 -42.95 7.55 -18.73
N ARG A 80 -42.73 6.93 -17.54
CA ARG A 80 -41.85 7.50 -16.54
C ARG A 80 -40.39 7.50 -16.97
N PRO A 81 -39.64 8.60 -16.76
CA PRO A 81 -38.22 8.64 -17.06
C PRO A 81 -37.44 7.69 -16.17
N THR A 82 -36.37 7.11 -16.69
CA THR A 82 -35.41 6.33 -15.88
C THR A 82 -34.14 7.13 -15.73
N LEU A 83 -33.76 7.40 -14.48
CA LEU A 83 -32.50 8.09 -14.15
C LEU A 83 -31.40 7.09 -13.81
N VAL A 84 -30.22 7.31 -14.37
CA VAL A 84 -28.98 6.63 -14.01
C VAL A 84 -27.99 7.72 -13.55
N LEU A 85 -27.61 7.68 -12.28
CA LEU A 85 -26.61 8.58 -11.73
C LEU A 85 -25.26 7.91 -11.77
N VAL A 86 -24.28 8.50 -12.44
CA VAL A 86 -22.91 8.01 -12.57
C VAL A 86 -21.97 8.94 -11.84
N SER A 87 -21.25 8.43 -10.85
CA SER A 87 -20.29 9.21 -10.08
C SER A 87 -19.33 8.29 -9.33
N HIS A 88 -18.14 8.78 -9.02
CA HIS A 88 -17.13 8.09 -8.22
C HIS A 88 -17.48 8.09 -6.70
N ALA A 89 -18.22 9.09 -6.22
CA ALA A 89 -18.49 9.32 -4.78
C ALA A 89 -19.96 9.59 -4.48
N LEU A 90 -20.91 8.93 -5.15
CA LEU A 90 -22.33 9.19 -5.01
C LEU A 90 -22.86 8.78 -3.63
N LYS A 91 -23.21 9.76 -2.81
CA LYS A 91 -24.01 9.60 -1.60
C LYS A 91 -25.42 10.11 -1.88
N LEU A 92 -26.39 9.20 -2.02
CA LEU A 92 -27.78 9.60 -2.20
C LEU A 92 -28.37 10.07 -0.88
N PRO A 93 -29.16 11.19 -0.89
CA PRO A 93 -29.97 11.59 0.24
C PRO A 93 -30.94 10.47 0.69
N ALA A 94 -31.19 10.37 1.99
CA ALA A 94 -31.99 9.31 2.59
C ALA A 94 -33.39 9.20 1.96
N GLU A 95 -33.97 10.35 1.55
CA GLU A 95 -35.30 10.43 0.92
C GLU A 95 -35.35 9.75 -0.46
N VAL A 96 -34.22 9.65 -1.16
CA VAL A 96 -34.12 9.07 -2.52
C VAL A 96 -33.62 7.62 -2.48
N GLN A 97 -32.86 7.25 -1.45
CA GLN A 97 -32.25 5.91 -1.34
C GLN A 97 -33.23 4.77 -1.49
N ARG A 98 -34.46 4.92 -0.97
CA ARG A 98 -35.51 3.87 -1.03
C ARG A 98 -36.04 3.64 -2.44
N HIS A 99 -35.81 4.57 -3.36
CA HIS A 99 -36.29 4.54 -4.74
C HIS A 99 -35.17 4.28 -5.74
N ALA A 100 -33.94 3.99 -5.25
CA ALA A 100 -32.75 3.78 -6.07
C ALA A 100 -32.16 2.39 -5.86
N ALA A 101 -31.69 1.77 -6.93
CA ALA A 101 -30.85 0.58 -6.90
C ALA A 101 -29.38 1.00 -7.13
N ARG A 102 -28.48 0.54 -6.27
CA ARG A 102 -27.06 0.84 -6.38
C ARG A 102 -26.35 -0.28 -7.14
N PHE A 103 -25.62 0.09 -8.18
CA PHE A 103 -24.75 -0.80 -8.93
C PHE A 103 -23.32 -0.32 -8.79
N SER A 104 -22.41 -1.23 -8.43
CA SER A 104 -20.98 -0.96 -8.45
C SER A 104 -20.37 -1.68 -9.64
N LEU A 105 -19.61 -0.96 -10.46
CA LEU A 105 -18.85 -1.57 -11.54
C LEU A 105 -17.71 -2.39 -10.93
N SER A 106 -17.64 -3.67 -11.28
CA SER A 106 -16.51 -4.51 -10.88
C SER A 106 -15.24 -4.06 -11.61
N LEU A 107 -14.14 -4.05 -10.88
CA LEU A 107 -12.83 -3.89 -11.49
C LEU A 107 -12.52 -5.09 -12.39
N PRO A 108 -11.66 -4.92 -13.42
CA PRO A 108 -11.33 -5.99 -14.35
C PRO A 108 -10.67 -7.17 -13.64
N GLY A 109 -11.07 -8.39 -13.98
CA GLY A 109 -10.44 -9.62 -13.54
C GLY A 109 -9.13 -9.90 -14.30
N GLU A 110 -8.39 -10.94 -13.89
CA GLU A 110 -7.09 -11.28 -14.49
C GLU A 110 -7.17 -11.51 -16.02
N ASP A 111 -8.21 -12.19 -16.49
CA ASP A 111 -8.38 -12.44 -17.92
C ASP A 111 -8.58 -11.16 -18.72
N GLU A 112 -9.35 -10.21 -18.17
CA GLU A 112 -9.53 -8.88 -18.78
C GLU A 112 -8.25 -8.06 -18.74
N LEU A 113 -7.50 -8.08 -17.62
CA LEU A 113 -6.22 -7.40 -17.50
C LEU A 113 -5.21 -7.96 -18.49
N LEU A 114 -5.14 -9.28 -18.63
CA LEU A 114 -4.31 -9.94 -19.63
C LEU A 114 -4.69 -9.51 -21.05
N ALA A 115 -5.98 -9.42 -21.34
CA ALA A 115 -6.47 -8.94 -22.64
C ALA A 115 -6.07 -7.48 -22.90
N ILE A 116 -6.12 -6.61 -21.88
CA ILE A 116 -5.68 -5.21 -21.97
C ILE A 116 -4.17 -5.13 -22.28
N VAL A 117 -3.32 -5.89 -21.58
CA VAL A 117 -1.88 -5.91 -21.83
C VAL A 117 -1.57 -6.38 -23.25
N ARG A 118 -2.27 -7.45 -23.72
CA ARG A 118 -2.11 -7.96 -25.10
C ARG A 118 -2.59 -6.97 -26.15
N ASP A 119 -3.67 -6.25 -25.92
CA ASP A 119 -4.19 -5.20 -26.80
C ASP A 119 -3.16 -4.05 -26.96
N GLU A 120 -2.57 -3.58 -25.86
CA GLU A 120 -1.53 -2.56 -25.93
C GLU A 120 -0.24 -3.07 -26.58
N ALA A 121 0.13 -4.34 -26.35
CA ALA A 121 1.26 -4.95 -27.04
C ALA A 121 1.05 -5.05 -28.57
N THR A 122 -0.18 -5.36 -28.99
CA THR A 122 -0.55 -5.40 -30.41
C THR A 122 -0.49 -4.00 -31.02
N ARG A 123 -1.06 -3.00 -30.36
CA ARG A 123 -1.00 -1.59 -30.80
C ARG A 123 0.44 -1.04 -30.92
N TRP A 124 1.29 -1.43 -29.97
CA TRP A 124 2.72 -1.07 -30.03
C TRP A 124 3.38 -1.76 -31.22
N SER A 125 3.14 -3.05 -31.44
CA SER A 125 3.67 -3.82 -32.56
C SER A 125 3.30 -3.18 -33.92
N GLU A 126 2.04 -2.79 -34.11
CA GLU A 126 1.56 -2.14 -35.33
C GLU A 126 2.29 -0.82 -35.62
N ARG A 127 2.64 -0.06 -34.56
CA ARG A 127 3.39 1.21 -34.68
C ARG A 127 4.90 1.00 -34.87
N ASN A 128 5.43 -0.17 -34.51
CA ASN A 128 6.85 -0.47 -34.50
C ASN A 128 7.21 -1.59 -35.53
N ARG A 129 6.76 -1.43 -36.76
CA ARG A 129 7.09 -2.33 -37.89
C ARG A 129 6.78 -3.81 -37.64
N ASN A 130 5.70 -4.09 -36.91
CA ASN A 130 5.27 -5.43 -36.50
C ASN A 130 6.31 -6.20 -35.64
N GLN A 131 7.15 -5.48 -34.90
CA GLN A 131 8.00 -6.10 -33.90
C GLN A 131 7.14 -6.63 -32.76
N ARG A 132 7.45 -7.86 -32.30
CA ARG A 132 6.73 -8.43 -31.15
C ARG A 132 7.32 -7.91 -29.86
N VAL A 133 6.45 -7.56 -28.91
CA VAL A 133 6.86 -7.26 -27.53
C VAL A 133 7.53 -8.51 -26.93
N ARG A 134 8.72 -8.31 -26.39
CA ARG A 134 9.50 -9.40 -25.75
C ARG A 134 9.04 -9.56 -24.30
N THR A 135 8.61 -10.74 -23.94
CA THR A 135 8.25 -11.06 -22.55
C THR A 135 8.27 -12.56 -22.36
N ASP A 136 8.45 -13.01 -21.12
CA ASP A 136 8.21 -14.39 -20.72
C ASP A 136 6.84 -14.53 -20.03
N ASN A 137 6.31 -15.75 -20.01
CA ASN A 137 4.97 -16.01 -19.47
C ASN A 137 4.90 -15.75 -17.95
N ARG A 138 5.97 -15.93 -17.20
CA ARG A 138 6.02 -15.71 -15.75
C ARG A 138 5.95 -14.22 -15.44
N THR A 139 6.75 -13.42 -16.12
CA THR A 139 6.74 -11.95 -15.98
C THR A 139 5.40 -11.36 -16.39
N LEU A 140 4.82 -11.82 -17.50
CA LEU A 140 3.49 -11.38 -17.94
C LEU A 140 2.42 -11.66 -16.88
N GLN A 141 2.44 -12.83 -16.27
CA GLN A 141 1.53 -13.19 -15.18
C GLN A 141 1.73 -12.31 -13.95
N GLN A 142 2.96 -11.96 -13.60
CA GLN A 142 3.25 -11.05 -12.50
C GLN A 142 2.73 -9.63 -12.80
N VAL A 143 2.92 -9.12 -14.01
CA VAL A 143 2.35 -7.83 -14.44
C VAL A 143 0.83 -7.84 -14.30
N VAL A 144 0.15 -8.88 -14.78
CA VAL A 144 -1.31 -9.00 -14.66
C VAL A 144 -1.75 -9.01 -13.18
N LYS A 145 -1.04 -9.75 -12.32
CA LYS A 145 -1.32 -9.75 -10.87
C LYS A 145 -1.12 -8.36 -10.26
N ASN A 146 -0.06 -7.64 -10.64
CA ASN A 146 0.23 -6.29 -10.12
C ASN A 146 -0.76 -5.24 -10.63
N LEU A 147 -1.39 -5.43 -11.78
CA LEU A 147 -2.46 -4.56 -12.30
C LEU A 147 -3.82 -4.76 -11.62
N ARG A 148 -3.99 -5.78 -10.77
CA ARG A 148 -5.23 -5.96 -10.01
C ARG A 148 -5.58 -4.72 -9.20
N GLY A 149 -6.86 -4.46 -9.02
CA GLY A 149 -7.34 -3.29 -8.32
C GLY A 149 -7.38 -2.00 -9.15
N MET A 150 -6.89 -2.02 -10.39
CA MET A 150 -6.95 -0.89 -11.32
C MET A 150 -8.21 -0.93 -12.19
N SER A 151 -8.72 0.24 -12.55
CA SER A 151 -9.74 0.36 -13.59
C SER A 151 -9.16 -0.03 -14.96
N ARG A 152 -10.05 -0.29 -15.95
CA ARG A 152 -9.61 -0.60 -17.33
C ARG A 152 -8.74 0.49 -17.94
N THR A 153 -9.02 1.75 -17.64
CA THR A 153 -8.29 2.89 -18.16
C THR A 153 -6.90 2.99 -17.53
N GLU A 154 -6.80 2.88 -16.23
CA GLU A 154 -5.53 2.91 -15.49
C GLU A 154 -4.64 1.72 -15.89
N ALA A 155 -5.20 0.50 -15.93
CA ALA A 155 -4.48 -0.68 -16.38
C ALA A 155 -3.92 -0.52 -17.79
N ARG A 156 -4.67 0.11 -18.70
CA ARG A 156 -4.21 0.42 -20.06
C ARG A 156 -3.07 1.43 -20.09
N VAL A 157 -3.15 2.48 -19.27
CA VAL A 157 -2.08 3.49 -19.16
C VAL A 157 -0.81 2.85 -18.63
N LEU A 158 -0.90 2.05 -17.57
CA LEU A 158 0.24 1.34 -16.98
C LEU A 158 0.84 0.32 -17.95
N ALA A 159 0.01 -0.49 -18.62
CA ALA A 159 0.48 -1.46 -19.61
C ALA A 159 1.21 -0.78 -20.78
N ARG A 160 0.68 0.36 -21.25
CA ARG A 160 1.32 1.16 -22.29
C ARG A 160 2.68 1.71 -21.85
N HIS A 161 2.76 2.22 -20.63
CA HIS A 161 4.00 2.75 -20.08
C HIS A 161 5.11 1.69 -20.04
N LEU A 162 4.78 0.48 -19.58
CA LEU A 162 5.71 -0.65 -19.56
C LEU A 162 6.27 -1.02 -20.94
N ILE A 163 5.43 -0.96 -21.99
CA ILE A 163 5.77 -1.46 -23.31
C ILE A 163 6.50 -0.38 -24.15
N CYS A 164 6.18 0.92 -23.90
CA CYS A 164 6.63 2.01 -24.78
C CYS A 164 8.13 2.28 -24.73
N ASP A 165 8.83 1.95 -23.64
CA ASP A 165 10.23 2.33 -23.44
C ASP A 165 11.16 1.54 -24.37
N ASP A 166 11.07 0.21 -24.39
CA ASP A 166 11.99 -0.64 -25.15
C ASP A 166 11.31 -1.81 -25.92
N GLY A 167 9.98 -1.90 -25.85
CA GLY A 167 9.22 -3.00 -26.44
C GLY A 167 9.45 -4.35 -25.76
N ALA A 168 9.79 -4.33 -24.48
CA ALA A 168 9.91 -5.52 -23.66
C ALA A 168 9.11 -5.37 -22.35
N ILE A 169 8.77 -6.48 -21.74
CA ILE A 169 8.23 -6.54 -20.39
C ILE A 169 9.11 -7.53 -19.63
N THR A 170 9.90 -7.03 -18.70
CA THR A 170 10.89 -7.78 -17.93
C THR A 170 10.60 -7.73 -16.44
N GLN A 171 11.31 -8.52 -15.64
CA GLN A 171 11.19 -8.45 -14.19
C GLN A 171 11.72 -7.12 -13.62
N GLU A 172 12.60 -6.44 -14.33
CA GLU A 172 13.18 -5.15 -13.94
C GLU A 172 12.14 -4.03 -14.01
N ASP A 173 11.07 -4.19 -14.78
CA ASP A 173 9.98 -3.22 -14.92
C ASP A 173 8.96 -3.26 -13.79
N LEU A 174 8.91 -4.36 -13.02
CA LEU A 174 7.92 -4.55 -11.95
C LEU A 174 8.00 -3.49 -10.84
N PRO A 175 9.17 -3.06 -10.35
CA PRO A 175 9.26 -1.97 -9.38
C PRO A 175 8.71 -0.64 -9.91
N ALA A 176 9.00 -0.31 -11.17
CA ALA A 176 8.50 0.90 -11.81
C ALA A 176 6.97 0.86 -11.99
N LEU A 177 6.43 -0.29 -12.39
CA LEU A 177 4.98 -0.53 -12.47
C LEU A 177 4.30 -0.31 -11.11
N ASN A 178 4.85 -0.90 -10.05
CA ASN A 178 4.28 -0.80 -8.70
C ASN A 178 4.30 0.65 -8.20
N LYS A 179 5.39 1.38 -8.49
CA LYS A 179 5.50 2.81 -8.17
C LYS A 179 4.46 3.63 -8.92
N ALA A 180 4.33 3.43 -10.23
CA ALA A 180 3.35 4.14 -11.05
C ALA A 180 1.91 3.83 -10.62
N LYS A 181 1.62 2.57 -10.26
CA LYS A 181 0.34 2.18 -9.68
C LYS A 181 0.06 2.92 -8.38
N PHE A 182 1.03 2.99 -7.46
CA PHE A 182 0.89 3.69 -6.20
C PHE A 182 0.61 5.19 -6.41
N GLN A 183 1.33 5.83 -7.31
CA GLN A 183 1.14 7.25 -7.63
C GLN A 183 -0.25 7.56 -8.20
N LEU A 184 -0.84 6.63 -8.98
CA LEU A 184 -2.21 6.80 -9.50
C LEU A 184 -3.28 6.72 -8.40
N LEU A 185 -2.98 6.11 -7.26
CA LEU A 185 -3.91 5.95 -6.14
C LEU A 185 -3.92 7.17 -5.19
N ASP A 186 -3.02 8.15 -5.39
CA ASP A 186 -2.97 9.49 -4.77
C ASP A 186 -3.19 9.52 -3.25
N MET A 187 -2.46 8.69 -2.50
CA MET A 187 -2.60 8.56 -1.04
C MET A 187 -1.29 8.76 -0.26
N ASP A 188 -0.43 9.65 -0.74
CA ASP A 188 0.91 9.90 -0.15
C ASP A 188 0.90 10.43 1.30
N ALA A 189 -0.27 10.85 1.82
CA ALA A 189 -0.34 11.51 3.13
C ALA A 189 -0.22 10.56 4.34
N VAL A 190 -0.63 9.29 4.20
CA VAL A 190 -0.74 8.33 5.32
C VAL A 190 0.09 7.08 5.09
N MET A 191 0.35 6.75 3.83
CA MET A 191 1.08 5.56 3.44
C MET A 191 2.18 5.93 2.44
N SER A 192 3.38 5.40 2.62
CA SER A 192 4.49 5.59 1.70
C SER A 192 4.81 4.30 0.94
N PHE A 193 5.24 4.47 -0.31
CA PHE A 193 5.77 3.38 -1.13
C PHE A 193 7.28 3.31 -0.97
N GLU A 194 7.77 2.21 -0.38
CA GLU A 194 9.20 1.98 -0.21
C GLU A 194 9.79 1.35 -1.46
N GLN A 195 10.66 2.10 -2.15
CA GLN A 195 11.30 1.63 -3.38
C GLN A 195 12.52 0.74 -3.09
N ASP A 196 13.20 1.01 -1.98
CA ASP A 196 14.41 0.30 -1.60
C ASP A 196 14.07 -0.94 -0.78
N THR A 197 13.79 -2.03 -1.49
CA THR A 197 13.61 -3.34 -0.88
C THR A 197 14.98 -3.98 -0.64
N ALA A 198 15.38 -4.08 0.62
CA ALA A 198 16.64 -4.73 1.00
C ALA A 198 16.62 -6.22 0.58
N ARG A 199 17.78 -6.74 0.19
CA ARG A 199 17.95 -8.19 0.01
C ARG A 199 18.29 -8.83 1.35
N PHE A 200 17.83 -10.06 1.60
CA PHE A 200 18.23 -10.79 2.82
C PHE A 200 19.73 -11.05 2.93
N SER A 201 20.48 -10.97 1.84
CA SER A 201 21.96 -10.97 1.86
C SER A 201 22.54 -9.74 2.56
N GLU A 202 21.77 -8.66 2.64
CA GLU A 202 22.13 -7.41 3.30
C GLU A 202 21.67 -7.36 4.77
N VAL A 203 20.98 -8.41 5.22
CA VAL A 203 20.50 -8.55 6.61
C VAL A 203 21.30 -9.65 7.29
N GLY A 204 22.13 -9.28 8.25
CA GLY A 204 22.84 -10.22 9.09
C GLY A 204 21.89 -11.01 9.99
N GLY A 205 22.13 -12.31 10.16
CA GLY A 205 21.33 -13.16 11.05
C GLY A 205 19.92 -13.50 10.54
N LEU A 206 18.94 -13.60 11.50
CA LEU A 206 17.53 -13.89 11.24
C LEU A 206 17.27 -15.21 10.46
N GLY A 207 18.10 -16.24 10.70
CA GLY A 207 18.03 -17.50 9.96
C GLY A 207 16.71 -18.24 10.09
N GLN A 208 16.03 -18.17 11.23
CA GLN A 208 14.71 -18.77 11.42
C GLN A 208 13.65 -18.04 10.59
N LEU A 209 13.62 -16.71 10.63
CA LEU A 209 12.72 -15.89 9.83
C LEU A 209 12.93 -16.15 8.33
N LYS A 210 14.20 -16.19 7.86
CA LYS A 210 14.52 -16.47 6.45
C LYS A 210 13.94 -17.82 5.99
N ARG A 211 14.09 -18.87 6.78
CA ARG A 211 13.54 -20.20 6.48
C ARG A 211 12.03 -20.18 6.48
N TRP A 212 11.44 -19.61 7.52
CA TRP A 212 9.98 -19.52 7.66
C TRP A 212 9.31 -18.81 6.48
N LEU A 213 9.92 -17.72 5.99
CA LEU A 213 9.44 -16.96 4.82
C LEU A 213 9.61 -17.73 3.52
N ALA A 214 10.73 -18.43 3.34
CA ALA A 214 10.98 -19.25 2.16
C ALA A 214 9.96 -20.38 2.00
N ASP A 215 9.60 -21.04 3.12
CA ASP A 215 8.61 -22.11 3.14
C ASP A 215 7.19 -21.63 2.79
N ARG A 216 6.89 -20.35 2.98
CA ARG A 216 5.54 -19.77 2.80
C ARG A 216 5.37 -18.90 1.55
N GLN A 217 6.45 -18.65 0.83
CA GLN A 217 6.44 -17.82 -0.37
C GLN A 217 5.41 -18.29 -1.41
N SER A 218 5.44 -19.58 -1.76
CA SER A 218 4.52 -20.17 -2.74
C SER A 218 3.07 -20.12 -2.24
N ALA A 219 2.85 -20.41 -0.95
CA ALA A 219 1.52 -20.36 -0.35
C ALA A 219 0.92 -18.95 -0.38
N PHE A 220 1.75 -17.90 -0.29
CA PHE A 220 1.29 -16.52 -0.39
C PHE A 220 1.08 -16.06 -1.84
N ILE A 221 2.06 -16.30 -2.72
CA ILE A 221 2.03 -15.80 -4.10
C ILE A 221 0.98 -16.53 -4.96
N ASP A 222 0.82 -17.84 -4.76
CA ASP A 222 -0.07 -18.69 -5.53
C ASP A 222 -1.39 -19.01 -4.79
N ALA A 223 -1.69 -18.25 -3.73
CA ALA A 223 -2.84 -18.49 -2.86
C ALA A 223 -4.15 -18.60 -3.66
N LYS A 224 -4.76 -19.78 -3.64
CA LYS A 224 -6.09 -20.08 -4.21
C LYS A 224 -7.13 -20.34 -3.12
N GLY A 225 -6.97 -19.77 -1.91
CA GLY A 225 -7.89 -20.08 -0.82
C GLY A 225 -7.72 -19.25 0.44
N THR A 226 -8.40 -19.70 1.50
CA THR A 226 -8.49 -19.04 2.81
C THR A 226 -7.24 -19.16 3.69
N ASP A 227 -6.28 -20.00 3.32
CA ASP A 227 -5.13 -20.38 4.16
C ASP A 227 -3.82 -19.65 3.75
N SER A 228 -3.95 -18.48 3.14
CA SER A 228 -2.79 -17.65 2.82
C SER A 228 -2.15 -17.09 4.10
N PRO A 229 -0.80 -17.07 4.18
CA PRO A 229 -0.12 -16.42 5.29
C PRO A 229 -0.58 -14.97 5.48
N LYS A 230 -0.83 -14.59 6.73
CA LYS A 230 -1.40 -13.28 7.08
C LYS A 230 -0.33 -12.25 7.40
N GLY A 231 0.71 -12.65 8.12
CA GLY A 231 1.78 -11.74 8.51
C GLY A 231 2.55 -12.19 9.74
N ILE A 232 3.56 -11.39 10.06
CA ILE A 232 4.47 -11.61 11.18
C ILE A 232 4.57 -10.35 12.06
N LEU A 233 4.86 -10.59 13.34
CA LEU A 233 5.23 -9.54 14.29
C LEU A 233 6.70 -9.70 14.66
N LEU A 234 7.50 -8.66 14.42
CA LEU A 234 8.91 -8.57 14.80
C LEU A 234 9.03 -7.77 16.08
N VAL A 235 9.39 -8.44 17.18
CA VAL A 235 9.58 -7.81 18.48
C VAL A 235 11.04 -7.84 18.84
N GLY A 236 11.57 -6.79 19.44
CA GLY A 236 12.96 -6.81 19.88
C GLY A 236 13.56 -5.42 20.05
N VAL A 237 14.85 -5.37 20.28
CA VAL A 237 15.55 -4.14 20.61
C VAL A 237 15.61 -3.15 19.47
N GLN A 238 15.62 -1.86 19.82
CA GLN A 238 15.84 -0.80 18.86
C GLN A 238 17.21 -0.97 18.18
N GLY A 239 17.27 -0.71 16.85
CA GLY A 239 18.52 -0.91 16.10
C GLY A 239 18.88 -2.37 15.81
N GLY A 240 18.08 -3.36 16.24
CA GLY A 240 18.29 -4.80 15.99
C GLY A 240 18.03 -5.24 14.54
N GLY A 241 17.57 -4.35 13.65
CA GLY A 241 17.37 -4.67 12.23
C GLY A 241 15.93 -5.04 11.85
N LYS A 242 14.93 -4.81 12.72
CA LYS A 242 13.51 -5.12 12.44
C LYS A 242 12.99 -4.45 11.18
N SER A 243 13.24 -3.15 11.00
CA SER A 243 12.82 -2.38 9.82
C SER A 243 13.54 -2.86 8.55
N LEU A 244 14.80 -3.26 8.67
CA LEU A 244 15.55 -3.86 7.56
C LEU A 244 14.99 -5.24 7.20
N ALA A 245 14.58 -6.03 8.21
CA ALA A 245 13.91 -7.31 7.99
C ALA A 245 12.57 -7.15 7.25
N ALA A 246 11.77 -6.13 7.60
CA ALA A 246 10.52 -5.83 6.90
C ALA A 246 10.75 -5.53 5.41
N ARG A 247 11.77 -4.73 5.08
CA ARG A 247 12.17 -4.47 3.68
C ARG A 247 12.64 -5.73 2.97
N ALA A 248 13.39 -6.58 3.67
CA ALA A 248 13.91 -7.81 3.11
C ALA A 248 12.83 -8.86 2.81
N VAL A 249 11.71 -8.87 3.56
CA VAL A 249 10.53 -9.71 3.24
C VAL A 249 9.99 -9.37 1.85
N ALA A 250 9.77 -8.09 1.58
CA ALA A 250 9.28 -7.64 0.28
C ALA A 250 10.26 -7.96 -0.85
N GLY A 251 11.57 -7.73 -0.63
CA GLY A 251 12.62 -8.05 -1.58
C GLY A 251 12.74 -9.56 -1.87
N LEU A 252 12.59 -10.42 -0.86
CA LEU A 252 12.60 -11.87 -1.03
C LEU A 252 11.45 -12.38 -1.91
N TRP A 253 10.27 -11.83 -1.70
CA TRP A 253 9.07 -12.25 -2.42
C TRP A 253 8.85 -11.48 -3.74
N GLY A 254 9.65 -10.43 -4.00
CA GLY A 254 9.49 -9.57 -5.18
C GLY A 254 8.18 -8.80 -5.20
N LEU A 255 7.70 -8.41 -4.01
CA LEU A 255 6.44 -7.72 -3.82
C LEU A 255 6.64 -6.23 -3.51
N PRO A 256 5.68 -5.37 -3.86
CA PRO A 256 5.70 -3.97 -3.43
C PRO A 256 5.64 -3.87 -1.91
N LEU A 257 6.41 -2.93 -1.35
CA LEU A 257 6.44 -2.63 0.06
C LEU A 257 5.71 -1.31 0.32
N MET A 258 4.66 -1.40 1.12
CA MET A 258 3.89 -0.27 1.59
C MET A 258 4.21 -0.06 3.07
N ARG A 259 4.53 1.18 3.46
CA ARG A 259 4.76 1.54 4.86
C ARG A 259 3.61 2.39 5.37
N LEU A 260 2.97 1.94 6.44
CA LEU A 260 1.98 2.68 7.21
C LEU A 260 2.67 3.30 8.43
N ASP A 261 2.67 4.61 8.49
CA ASP A 261 3.17 5.36 9.64
C ASP A 261 2.01 5.75 10.56
N PHE A 262 1.98 5.17 11.75
CA PHE A 262 0.96 5.51 12.74
C PHE A 262 1.04 6.96 13.23
N ALA A 263 2.23 7.58 13.24
CA ALA A 263 2.36 8.98 13.64
C ALA A 263 1.64 9.91 12.67
N SER A 264 1.64 9.59 11.38
CA SER A 264 0.94 10.37 10.35
C SER A 264 -0.59 10.19 10.37
N LEU A 265 -1.09 9.10 10.99
CA LEU A 265 -2.53 8.88 11.18
C LEU A 265 -3.14 9.84 12.19
N TYR A 266 -2.37 10.23 13.22
CA TYR A 266 -2.86 11.11 14.31
C TYR A 266 -2.77 12.58 13.94
N ASN A 267 -3.62 13.02 13.01
CA ASN A 267 -3.79 14.42 12.68
C ASN A 267 -4.64 15.15 13.73
N LYS A 268 -4.55 16.51 13.76
CA LYS A 268 -5.17 17.41 14.75
C LYS A 268 -6.69 17.34 14.87
N PHE A 269 -7.39 16.64 13.98
CA PHE A 269 -8.86 16.59 13.94
C PHE A 269 -9.39 15.22 14.39
N PHE A 270 -10.23 15.23 15.42
CA PHE A 270 -10.94 14.06 15.93
C PHE A 270 -11.82 13.44 14.84
N GLY A 271 -11.72 12.12 14.63
CA GLY A 271 -12.51 11.35 13.66
C GLY A 271 -11.85 11.09 12.31
N GLU A 272 -10.80 11.81 11.95
CA GLU A 272 -10.07 11.58 10.70
C GLU A 272 -9.13 10.37 10.79
N THR A 273 -8.56 10.10 11.96
CA THR A 273 -7.59 9.01 12.17
C THR A 273 -8.14 7.64 11.77
N GLU A 274 -9.36 7.32 12.20
CA GLU A 274 -10.00 6.04 11.86
C GLU A 274 -10.34 5.95 10.36
N ARG A 275 -10.77 7.07 9.76
CA ARG A 275 -11.03 7.15 8.32
C ARG A 275 -9.73 6.95 7.53
N ASN A 276 -8.68 7.66 7.89
CA ASN A 276 -7.37 7.58 7.26
C ASN A 276 -6.80 6.14 7.33
N LEU A 277 -6.96 5.47 8.48
CA LEU A 277 -6.57 4.07 8.60
C LEU A 277 -7.38 3.18 7.65
N ARG A 278 -8.70 3.34 7.57
CA ARG A 278 -9.53 2.55 6.64
C ARG A 278 -9.13 2.77 5.19
N GLU A 279 -8.88 4.01 4.80
CA GLU A 279 -8.44 4.38 3.45
C GLU A 279 -7.06 3.76 3.14
N ALA A 280 -6.12 3.83 4.09
CA ALA A 280 -4.80 3.19 3.96
C ALA A 280 -4.89 1.66 3.82
N LEU A 281 -5.73 1.00 4.63
CA LEU A 281 -5.93 -0.44 4.53
C LEU A 281 -6.61 -0.85 3.22
N GLN A 282 -7.57 -0.07 2.72
CA GLN A 282 -8.17 -0.27 1.40
C GLN A 282 -7.15 -0.10 0.27
N LEU A 283 -6.26 0.88 0.38
CA LEU A 283 -5.17 1.07 -0.56
C LEU A 283 -4.23 -0.16 -0.58
N ALA A 284 -3.86 -0.69 0.59
CA ALA A 284 -3.06 -1.92 0.66
C ALA A 284 -3.75 -3.10 -0.05
N GLU A 285 -5.08 -3.23 0.08
CA GLU A 285 -5.84 -4.24 -0.66
C GLU A 285 -5.83 -4.01 -2.17
N GLN A 286 -5.91 -2.77 -2.63
CA GLN A 286 -5.81 -2.42 -4.06
C GLN A 286 -4.40 -2.66 -4.61
N MET A 287 -3.37 -2.46 -3.78
CA MET A 287 -1.98 -2.74 -4.14
C MET A 287 -1.61 -4.23 -4.06
N SER A 288 -2.53 -5.08 -3.58
CA SER A 288 -2.26 -6.52 -3.44
C SER A 288 -1.93 -7.20 -4.80
N PRO A 289 -1.04 -8.21 -4.83
CA PRO A 289 -0.29 -8.74 -3.67
C PRO A 289 0.83 -7.79 -3.22
N CYS A 290 0.90 -7.49 -1.93
CA CYS A 290 1.89 -6.57 -1.37
C CYS A 290 2.29 -6.95 0.05
N VAL A 291 3.38 -6.35 0.52
CA VAL A 291 3.79 -6.35 1.93
C VAL A 291 3.38 -5.01 2.54
N LEU A 292 2.61 -5.06 3.63
CA LEU A 292 2.25 -3.89 4.43
C LEU A 292 3.11 -3.88 5.69
N TRP A 293 4.03 -2.91 5.77
CA TRP A 293 4.89 -2.72 6.92
C TRP A 293 4.29 -1.66 7.87
N MET A 294 4.05 -2.06 9.10
CA MET A 294 3.61 -1.20 10.19
C MET A 294 4.77 -1.05 11.17
N ASP A 295 5.42 0.10 11.18
CA ASP A 295 6.57 0.36 12.03
C ASP A 295 6.13 0.88 13.39
N GLU A 296 6.75 0.36 14.47
CA GLU A 296 6.53 0.77 15.85
C GLU A 296 5.03 0.82 16.21
N ILE A 297 4.33 -0.29 15.93
CA ILE A 297 2.87 -0.40 16.05
C ILE A 297 2.35 -0.03 17.47
N GLU A 298 3.18 -0.22 18.50
CA GLU A 298 2.88 0.16 19.88
C GLU A 298 2.64 1.67 20.03
N LYS A 299 3.34 2.52 19.26
CA LYS A 299 3.19 3.99 19.34
C LYS A 299 1.82 4.45 18.86
N GLY A 300 1.25 3.72 17.90
CA GLY A 300 -0.07 4.04 17.34
C GLY A 300 -1.25 3.42 18.07
N LEU A 301 -0.99 2.44 18.92
CA LEU A 301 -2.03 1.66 19.60
C LEU A 301 -1.96 1.73 21.13
N ALA A 302 -1.00 2.52 21.67
CA ALA A 302 -0.90 2.74 23.11
C ALA A 302 -2.19 3.41 23.63
N THR A 303 -2.84 2.75 24.58
CA THR A 303 -4.02 3.28 25.26
C THR A 303 -3.57 4.33 26.27
N GLY A 304 -3.62 5.61 25.91
CA GLY A 304 -3.43 6.72 26.85
C GLY A 304 -4.77 7.18 27.41
N ASP A 305 -4.83 7.54 28.68
CA ASP A 305 -6.05 8.01 29.37
C ASP A 305 -6.64 9.29 28.75
N ASN A 306 -5.92 9.98 27.85
CA ASN A 306 -6.28 11.30 27.32
C ASN A 306 -6.66 11.36 25.84
N ASP A 307 -6.76 10.21 25.12
CA ASP A 307 -7.01 10.23 23.67
C ASP A 307 -8.48 10.11 23.24
N GLY A 308 -9.42 10.19 24.19
CA GLY A 308 -10.86 10.10 23.92
C GLY A 308 -11.30 8.76 23.27
N GLY A 309 -10.53 7.68 23.44
CA GLY A 309 -10.82 6.35 22.89
C GLY A 309 -10.48 6.21 21.40
N VAL A 310 -9.69 7.10 20.83
CA VAL A 310 -9.27 7.05 19.42
C VAL A 310 -8.43 5.80 19.19
N SER A 311 -7.43 5.52 20.04
CA SER A 311 -6.58 4.34 19.94
C SER A 311 -7.36 3.04 19.99
N GLN A 312 -8.41 2.94 20.81
CA GLN A 312 -9.28 1.77 20.86
C GLN A 312 -10.07 1.56 19.56
N ARG A 313 -10.58 2.65 18.93
CA ARG A 313 -11.28 2.56 17.64
C ARG A 313 -10.35 2.20 16.50
N VAL A 314 -9.15 2.77 16.48
CA VAL A 314 -8.07 2.43 15.54
C VAL A 314 -7.71 0.96 15.67
N LEU A 315 -7.48 0.47 16.89
CA LEU A 315 -7.23 -0.93 17.17
C LEU A 315 -8.39 -1.83 16.69
N GLY A 316 -9.63 -1.48 17.03
CA GLY A 316 -10.82 -2.23 16.59
C GLY A 316 -10.93 -2.33 15.07
N THR A 317 -10.67 -1.22 14.36
CA THR A 317 -10.67 -1.18 12.89
C THR A 317 -9.57 -2.08 12.31
N LEU A 318 -8.35 -2.01 12.84
CA LEU A 318 -7.24 -2.85 12.42
C LEU A 318 -7.53 -4.34 12.66
N LEU A 319 -8.00 -4.71 13.86
CA LEU A 319 -8.31 -6.10 14.21
C LEU A 319 -9.43 -6.68 13.34
N THR A 320 -10.45 -5.89 13.04
CA THR A 320 -11.54 -6.30 12.13
C THR A 320 -11.00 -6.55 10.73
N TRP A 321 -10.22 -5.60 10.21
CA TRP A 321 -9.59 -5.77 8.90
C TRP A 321 -8.68 -7.01 8.84
N MET A 322 -7.83 -7.23 9.85
CA MET A 322 -6.96 -8.42 9.92
C MET A 322 -7.75 -9.74 9.90
N ALA A 323 -8.98 -9.74 10.43
CA ALA A 323 -9.85 -10.90 10.45
C ALA A 323 -10.59 -11.14 9.13
N GLU A 324 -11.04 -10.07 8.48
CA GLU A 324 -11.99 -10.12 7.36
C GLU A 324 -11.34 -9.99 5.98
N ARG A 325 -10.10 -9.47 5.89
CA ARG A 325 -9.43 -9.26 4.62
C ARG A 325 -9.28 -10.56 3.82
N LYS A 326 -9.58 -10.48 2.54
CA LYS A 326 -9.43 -11.57 1.55
C LYS A 326 -8.28 -11.31 0.57
N ALA A 327 -7.89 -10.04 0.43
CA ALA A 327 -6.81 -9.64 -0.44
C ALA A 327 -5.45 -10.15 0.10
N PRO A 328 -4.53 -10.60 -0.77
CA PRO A 328 -3.21 -11.08 -0.37
C PRO A 328 -2.31 -9.91 0.03
N VAL A 329 -2.50 -9.41 1.24
CA VAL A 329 -1.66 -8.41 1.89
C VAL A 329 -0.91 -9.09 3.02
N PHE A 330 0.42 -9.19 2.93
CA PHE A 330 1.24 -9.75 3.99
C PHE A 330 1.66 -8.67 4.97
N LEU A 331 1.26 -8.83 6.22
CA LEU A 331 1.50 -7.84 7.26
C LEU A 331 2.86 -8.08 7.94
N VAL A 332 3.70 -7.07 8.01
CA VAL A 332 4.93 -7.08 8.82
C VAL A 332 4.84 -5.95 9.82
N ALA A 333 4.54 -6.28 11.06
CA ALA A 333 4.52 -5.29 12.14
C ALA A 333 5.84 -5.35 12.93
N THR A 334 6.34 -4.20 13.37
CA THR A 334 7.49 -4.10 14.27
C THR A 334 7.09 -3.48 15.59
N ALA A 335 7.69 -3.95 16.68
CA ALA A 335 7.50 -3.40 18.01
C ALA A 335 8.82 -3.39 18.80
N ASN A 336 9.06 -2.31 19.54
CA ASN A 336 10.18 -2.19 20.45
C ASN A 336 9.78 -2.56 21.89
N GLN A 337 8.55 -2.25 22.28
CA GLN A 337 8.07 -2.44 23.65
C GLN A 337 6.81 -3.31 23.63
N ILE A 338 6.96 -4.54 24.08
CA ILE A 338 5.87 -5.53 24.08
C ILE A 338 4.80 -5.22 25.13
N SER A 339 5.18 -4.61 26.25
CA SER A 339 4.27 -4.22 27.34
C SER A 339 3.23 -3.18 26.89
N HIS A 340 3.52 -2.43 25.86
CA HIS A 340 2.62 -1.42 25.29
C HIS A 340 1.71 -1.97 24.18
N LEU A 341 1.91 -3.22 23.75
CA LEU A 341 1.05 -3.83 22.75
C LEU A 341 -0.27 -4.33 23.37
N PRO A 342 -1.41 -3.98 22.75
CA PRO A 342 -2.69 -4.55 23.16
C PRO A 342 -2.66 -6.09 23.08
N PRO A 343 -3.13 -6.81 24.15
CA PRO A 343 -3.13 -8.27 24.17
C PRO A 343 -3.90 -8.91 23.00
N GLU A 344 -4.87 -8.19 22.44
CA GLU A 344 -5.69 -8.62 21.31
C GLU A 344 -4.88 -8.81 20.04
N LEU A 345 -3.78 -8.04 19.85
CA LEU A 345 -2.87 -8.17 18.69
C LEU A 345 -1.99 -9.42 18.79
N ILE A 346 -1.57 -9.76 19.99
CA ILE A 346 -0.66 -10.89 20.25
C ILE A 346 -1.40 -12.23 20.18
N ARG A 347 -2.74 -12.20 20.17
CA ARG A 347 -3.58 -13.39 20.16
C ARG A 347 -3.42 -14.18 18.86
N LYS A 348 -3.29 -15.51 18.98
CA LYS A 348 -3.22 -16.44 17.83
C LYS A 348 -4.33 -16.16 16.81
N GLY A 349 -3.97 -16.17 15.52
CA GLY A 349 -4.88 -15.93 14.40
C GLY A 349 -4.88 -14.51 13.86
N ARG A 350 -4.13 -13.57 14.47
CA ARG A 350 -3.86 -12.22 13.95
C ARG A 350 -2.59 -12.19 13.13
N PHE A 351 -1.49 -12.57 13.74
CA PHE A 351 -0.24 -12.89 13.05
C PHE A 351 -0.05 -14.40 13.01
N ASP A 352 0.62 -14.90 12.00
CA ASP A 352 0.95 -16.33 11.89
C ASP A 352 2.06 -16.70 12.84
N GLU A 353 3.05 -15.77 13.02
CA GLU A 353 4.22 -16.01 13.86
C GLU A 353 4.75 -14.69 14.44
N MET A 354 5.41 -14.83 15.60
CA MET A 354 6.17 -13.75 16.23
C MET A 354 7.64 -14.12 16.27
N PHE A 355 8.50 -13.19 15.87
CA PHE A 355 9.94 -13.38 15.91
C PHE A 355 10.58 -12.37 16.84
N PHE A 356 11.39 -12.86 17.76
CA PHE A 356 12.21 -12.01 18.61
C PHE A 356 13.53 -11.68 17.89
N VAL A 357 13.79 -10.40 17.74
CA VAL A 357 15.01 -9.87 17.13
C VAL A 357 15.92 -9.34 18.23
N ASP A 358 16.85 -10.17 18.67
CA ASP A 358 17.85 -9.83 19.70
C ASP A 358 19.03 -9.06 19.11
N LEU A 359 19.96 -8.65 19.95
CA LEU A 359 21.25 -8.14 19.52
C LEU A 359 22.02 -9.19 18.71
N PRO A 360 22.82 -8.77 17.72
CA PRO A 360 23.50 -9.69 16.83
C PRO A 360 24.56 -10.53 17.57
N SER A 361 24.60 -11.82 17.25
CA SER A 361 25.65 -12.74 17.72
C SER A 361 27.02 -12.35 17.17
N LEU A 362 28.08 -12.96 17.69
CA LEU A 362 29.45 -12.72 17.24
C LEU A 362 29.60 -12.87 15.70
N GLU A 363 29.07 -13.95 15.15
CA GLU A 363 29.11 -14.23 13.71
C GLU A 363 28.34 -13.19 12.91
N VAL A 364 27.13 -12.83 13.38
CA VAL A 364 26.26 -11.85 12.75
C VAL A 364 26.89 -10.46 12.79
N ARG A 365 27.60 -10.08 13.84
CA ARG A 365 28.32 -8.80 13.89
C ARG A 365 29.42 -8.74 12.82
N GLY A 366 30.15 -9.83 12.60
CA GLY A 366 31.12 -9.92 11.50
C GLY A 366 30.48 -9.73 10.12
N ASP A 367 29.32 -10.33 9.91
CA ASP A 367 28.54 -10.13 8.68
C ASP A 367 28.07 -8.69 8.51
N ILE A 368 27.61 -8.05 9.59
CA ILE A 368 27.19 -6.65 9.59
C ILE A 368 28.36 -5.73 9.21
N PHE A 369 29.54 -5.92 9.79
CA PHE A 369 30.73 -5.17 9.38
C PHE A 369 31.05 -5.38 7.90
N ARG A 370 31.03 -6.62 7.41
CA ARG A 370 31.27 -6.92 5.99
C ARG A 370 30.33 -6.18 5.08
N ILE A 371 29.03 -6.16 5.41
CA ILE A 371 27.98 -5.49 4.64
C ILE A 371 28.22 -3.98 4.62
N HIS A 372 28.45 -3.36 5.79
CA HIS A 372 28.58 -1.91 5.87
C HIS A 372 29.91 -1.37 5.33
N LEU A 373 31.00 -2.14 5.41
CA LEU A 373 32.25 -1.81 4.74
C LEU A 373 32.10 -1.88 3.21
N ALA A 374 31.57 -2.99 2.69
CA ALA A 374 31.34 -3.16 1.24
C ALA A 374 30.40 -2.09 0.66
N ARG A 375 29.33 -1.73 1.38
CA ARG A 375 28.37 -0.67 0.96
C ARG A 375 29.06 0.70 0.82
N ARG A 376 30.17 0.91 1.49
CA ARG A 376 30.97 2.15 1.48
C ARG A 376 32.25 2.05 0.65
N GLU A 377 32.28 1.07 -0.26
CA GLU A 377 33.42 0.83 -1.18
C GLU A 377 34.74 0.54 -0.45
N LEU A 378 34.68 0.08 0.80
CA LEU A 378 35.82 -0.41 1.54
C LEU A 378 35.94 -1.93 1.35
N ASP A 379 37.13 -2.43 1.05
CA ASP A 379 37.36 -3.86 0.92
C ASP A 379 37.32 -4.54 2.29
N PRO A 380 36.29 -5.39 2.57
CA PRO A 380 36.19 -6.06 3.87
C PRO A 380 37.37 -6.98 4.18
N ALA A 381 38.08 -7.47 3.16
CA ALA A 381 39.26 -8.33 3.35
C ALA A 381 40.47 -7.57 3.94
N SER A 382 40.46 -6.26 3.87
CA SER A 382 41.49 -5.40 4.46
C SER A 382 41.34 -5.23 5.99
N PHE A 383 40.27 -5.78 6.59
CA PHE A 383 39.96 -5.64 8.00
C PHE A 383 39.89 -6.99 8.71
N ASP A 384 40.34 -7.02 9.96
CA ASP A 384 40.14 -8.18 10.84
C ASP A 384 38.70 -8.17 11.38
N LEU A 385 37.77 -8.73 10.58
CA LEU A 385 36.34 -8.80 10.94
C LEU A 385 36.09 -9.58 12.24
N PRO A 386 36.76 -10.69 12.55
CA PRO A 386 36.67 -11.37 13.83
C PRO A 386 37.02 -10.47 15.01
N ALA A 387 38.08 -9.70 14.92
CA ALA A 387 38.50 -8.77 15.99
C ALA A 387 37.47 -7.64 16.17
N LEU A 388 36.95 -7.05 15.08
CA LEU A 388 35.89 -6.04 15.12
C LEU A 388 34.60 -6.61 15.72
N ALA A 389 34.21 -7.82 15.33
CA ALA A 389 33.04 -8.51 15.87
C ALA A 389 33.19 -8.78 17.38
N GLN A 390 34.39 -9.10 17.86
CA GLN A 390 34.66 -9.30 19.28
C GLN A 390 34.60 -7.99 20.06
N ALA A 391 35.21 -6.92 19.52
CA ALA A 391 35.23 -5.59 20.15
C ALA A 391 33.84 -4.94 20.24
N SER A 392 32.92 -5.30 19.33
CA SER A 392 31.54 -4.81 19.29
C SER A 392 30.55 -5.69 20.09
N ALA A 393 31.02 -6.40 21.13
CA ALA A 393 30.12 -7.20 21.96
C ALA A 393 29.04 -6.31 22.62
N GLY A 394 27.76 -6.71 22.47
CA GLY A 394 26.62 -5.96 22.99
C GLY A 394 26.14 -4.79 22.12
N PHE A 395 26.75 -4.56 20.97
CA PHE A 395 26.30 -3.56 20.00
C PHE A 395 25.12 -4.06 19.19
N SER A 396 24.20 -3.16 18.87
CA SER A 396 23.17 -3.36 17.85
C SER A 396 23.73 -3.20 16.43
N GLY A 397 22.97 -3.64 15.43
CA GLY A 397 23.37 -3.45 14.02
C GLY A 397 23.53 -1.97 13.63
N ALA A 398 22.67 -1.11 14.14
CA ALA A 398 22.73 0.33 13.90
C ALA A 398 23.98 0.98 14.53
N GLU A 399 24.40 0.53 15.70
CA GLU A 399 25.62 1.04 16.35
C GLU A 399 26.88 0.61 15.61
N ILE A 400 26.90 -0.63 15.07
CA ILE A 400 28.00 -1.09 14.22
C ILE A 400 28.06 -0.24 12.95
N GLU A 401 26.92 0.03 12.31
CA GLU A 401 26.88 0.93 11.15
C GLU A 401 27.42 2.32 11.51
N GLN A 402 26.98 2.88 12.64
CA GLN A 402 27.42 4.19 13.10
C GLN A 402 28.92 4.23 13.37
N ALA A 403 29.50 3.18 13.95
CA ALA A 403 30.94 3.09 14.17
C ALA A 403 31.72 3.12 12.85
N VAL A 404 31.24 2.45 11.81
CA VAL A 404 31.84 2.49 10.46
C VAL A 404 31.75 3.90 9.88
N VAL A 405 30.61 4.58 10.02
CA VAL A 405 30.40 5.96 9.54
C VAL A 405 31.31 6.94 10.29
N SER A 406 31.41 6.81 11.60
CA SER A 406 32.28 7.68 12.43
C SER A 406 33.77 7.52 12.07
N ALA A 407 34.20 6.27 11.81
CA ALA A 407 35.56 6.00 11.35
C ALA A 407 35.84 6.63 9.97
N LEU A 408 34.86 6.63 9.06
CA LEU A 408 34.97 7.32 7.77
C LEU A 408 35.14 8.83 7.95
N TYR A 409 34.34 9.46 8.79
CA TYR A 409 34.46 10.89 9.07
C TYR A 409 35.79 11.24 9.73
N ALA A 410 36.25 10.41 10.67
CA ALA A 410 37.56 10.60 11.30
C ALA A 410 38.74 10.47 10.32
N ALA A 411 38.66 9.51 9.40
CA ALA A 411 39.64 9.30 8.33
C ALA A 411 39.64 10.50 7.37
N GLN A 412 38.47 10.95 6.92
CA GLN A 412 38.35 12.12 6.05
C GLN A 412 38.88 13.40 6.68
N ALA A 413 38.56 13.65 7.95
CA ALA A 413 39.08 14.81 8.67
C ALA A 413 40.61 14.81 8.81
N ARG A 414 41.21 13.62 8.90
CA ARG A 414 42.67 13.44 9.02
C ARG A 414 43.35 13.22 7.65
N GLN A 415 42.61 13.25 6.56
CA GLN A 415 43.09 13.00 5.18
C GLN A 415 43.86 11.66 5.06
N MET A 416 43.34 10.60 5.66
CA MET A 416 43.93 9.27 5.69
C MET A 416 42.91 8.21 5.26
N ALA A 417 43.36 7.02 4.92
CA ALA A 417 42.48 5.87 4.68
C ALA A 417 41.82 5.38 5.98
N VAL A 418 40.67 4.74 5.85
CA VAL A 418 40.03 4.05 6.99
C VAL A 418 40.85 2.82 7.34
N GLU A 419 41.36 2.77 8.54
CA GLU A 419 42.14 1.67 9.06
C GLU A 419 41.45 0.95 10.22
N GLN A 420 41.86 -0.27 10.50
CA GLN A 420 41.38 -1.09 11.61
C GLN A 420 41.41 -0.33 12.94
N THR A 421 42.49 0.45 13.17
CA THR A 421 42.71 1.22 14.39
C THR A 421 41.66 2.26 14.63
N LEU A 422 41.16 2.93 13.58
CA LEU A 422 40.07 3.92 13.70
C LEU A 422 38.76 3.25 14.08
N LEU A 423 38.41 2.14 13.43
CA LEU A 423 37.21 1.37 13.78
C LEU A 423 37.25 0.88 15.24
N MET A 424 38.37 0.33 15.65
CA MET A 424 38.55 -0.13 17.03
C MET A 424 38.43 1.02 18.04
N HIS A 425 38.94 2.20 17.71
CA HIS A 425 38.80 3.39 18.56
C HIS A 425 37.34 3.80 18.71
N GLU A 426 36.59 3.89 17.60
CA GLU A 426 35.17 4.26 17.63
C GLU A 426 34.34 3.27 18.46
N LEU A 427 34.61 1.98 18.34
CA LEU A 427 33.97 0.95 19.17
C LEU A 427 34.29 1.09 20.67
N GLN A 428 35.49 1.50 21.02
CA GLN A 428 35.90 1.65 22.42
C GLN A 428 35.30 2.88 23.09
N VAL A 429 35.07 3.98 22.35
CA VAL A 429 34.51 5.22 22.90
C VAL A 429 32.99 5.22 22.95
N THR A 430 32.33 4.26 22.31
CA THR A 430 30.88 4.15 22.28
C THR A 430 30.38 3.15 23.33
N ALA A 431 29.47 3.58 24.20
CA ALA A 431 28.83 2.68 25.15
C ALA A 431 27.75 1.83 24.37
N PRO A 432 27.81 0.49 24.45
CA PRO A 432 26.88 -0.36 23.70
C PRO A 432 25.44 -0.31 24.26
N LEU A 433 24.46 -0.51 23.40
CA LEU A 433 23.04 -0.52 23.75
C LEU A 433 22.73 -1.52 24.87
N SER A 434 23.41 -2.66 24.89
CA SER A 434 23.27 -3.67 25.95
C SER A 434 23.60 -3.17 27.35
N VAL A 435 24.37 -2.09 27.45
CA VAL A 435 24.70 -1.44 28.73
C VAL A 435 23.70 -0.32 29.02
N VAL A 436 23.38 0.48 27.99
CA VAL A 436 22.49 1.65 28.14
C VAL A 436 21.06 1.25 28.45
N MET A 437 20.59 0.14 27.85
CA MET A 437 19.21 -0.38 27.98
C MET A 437 19.17 -1.81 28.55
N ALA A 438 20.03 -2.09 29.52
CA ALA A 438 20.20 -3.44 30.07
C ALA A 438 18.91 -4.02 30.65
N GLU A 439 18.15 -3.24 31.43
CA GLU A 439 16.92 -3.66 32.08
C GLU A 439 15.83 -3.99 31.04
N GLU A 440 15.60 -3.12 30.06
CA GLU A 440 14.61 -3.33 29.00
C GLU A 440 14.95 -4.56 28.15
N LEU A 441 16.24 -4.77 27.89
CA LEU A 441 16.72 -5.91 27.14
C LEU A 441 16.47 -7.24 27.88
N GLU A 442 16.70 -7.27 29.18
CA GLU A 442 16.43 -8.44 30.02
C GLU A 442 14.93 -8.75 30.09
N GLU A 443 14.07 -7.74 30.22
CA GLU A 443 12.62 -7.90 30.20
C GLU A 443 12.14 -8.49 28.88
N LEU A 444 12.63 -7.96 27.73
CA LEU A 444 12.29 -8.45 26.41
C LEU A 444 12.75 -9.90 26.21
N ARG A 445 13.96 -10.25 26.64
CA ARG A 445 14.48 -11.62 26.56
C ARG A 445 13.71 -12.59 27.45
N ALA A 446 13.37 -12.18 28.67
CA ALA A 446 12.55 -12.99 29.57
C ALA A 446 11.16 -13.26 28.97
N TRP A 447 10.56 -12.26 28.36
CA TRP A 447 9.28 -12.42 27.70
C TRP A 447 9.36 -13.34 26.46
N ALA A 448 10.41 -13.20 25.64
CA ALA A 448 10.60 -13.94 24.40
C ALA A 448 10.88 -15.44 24.63
N LYS A 449 11.50 -15.80 25.76
CA LYS A 449 11.99 -17.16 26.06
C LYS A 449 10.89 -18.24 25.93
N ASP A 450 9.64 -17.86 26.23
CA ASP A 450 8.51 -18.81 26.23
C ASP A 450 7.50 -18.55 25.11
N ARG A 451 7.70 -17.54 24.25
CA ARG A 451 6.64 -17.02 23.36
C ARG A 451 7.06 -16.69 21.92
N ALA A 452 8.34 -16.58 21.61
CA ALA A 452 8.83 -16.18 20.29
C ALA A 452 10.01 -17.03 19.80
#